data_33f479b4c28938e1fc55da850e71b3de
#
_entry.id   33f479b4c28938e1fc55da850e71b3de
#
_cell.length_a   1.000
_cell.length_b   1.000
_cell.length_c   1.000
_cell.angle_alpha   90.00
_cell.angle_beta   90.00
_cell.angle_gamma   90.00
#
_symmetry.space_group_name_H-M   'P 1'
#
loop_
_entity.id
_entity.type
_entity.pdbx_description
1 polymer ?
#
loop_
_entity_poly.entity_id
_entity_poly.type
_entity_poly.pdbx_seq_one_letter_code
_entity_poly.pdbx_strand_id
1 'polypeptide(L)'
;MIDRRHFIAGSLAASLPAGATRVLAQSAAASAEASEHRLASYADAMNFERLPPEVVTAVKRLVIDTLACAFGAVGAEPAKIADQTFRAAYAGPAVATVIGQKGLSSVEGATLVNGVLVRYLDLNDIYAGGDPAHPSECIPAAIACCEEAGRSGRDLITAIAIGYETQLALVDAVGFSSRGFHSVSCAGFVTPLIAGKLWGMTRAQMAYGMGISGPKQMTLLAINSGPISMVKALVYPQGAADGVFAARMARNGFTGAAGVLEWFVQRTKGRTSEFVLDLRPDRFRILNVGLKRFPLQFELQTIAEAGVELHHGLKGRLDGVKEILVETSARAKEATASPSRYEPKTKETADHSLPICLALALIEGDVTVEHFEHDRWKSPDVFALARKVRVEVAPSSVGVERGSVESFVKVTLASGESLEKRIALPDGDPRRPMSEAALTSKFMQFVEPVLGKSQAARLLDTCHRLETIRDVHELTLLLAPA
;
A
#
# COMPACT_ATOMS: atom_id res chain seq x y z
N MET A 1 61.49 -41.21 -8.89
CA MET A 1 60.61 -42.14 -8.15
C MET A 1 60.72 -41.76 -6.69
N ILE A 2 59.77 -40.99 -6.18
CA ILE A 2 59.64 -40.66 -4.76
C ILE A 2 58.23 -41.11 -4.34
N ASP A 3 58.28 -41.97 -3.35
CA ASP A 3 57.17 -42.80 -2.84
C ASP A 3 56.13 -41.95 -2.09
N ARG A 4 54.84 -42.13 -2.45
CA ARG A 4 53.70 -41.61 -1.73
C ARG A 4 53.23 -42.67 -0.75
N ARG A 5 53.42 -42.43 0.54
CA ARG A 5 52.58 -42.99 1.63
C ARG A 5 53.14 -42.52 2.98
N HIS A 6 52.35 -41.59 3.61
CA HIS A 6 52.01 -41.54 5.04
C HIS A 6 51.53 -40.10 5.39
N PHE A 7 50.26 -39.86 5.21
CA PHE A 7 49.64 -38.72 5.87
C PHE A 7 48.83 -39.27 7.04
N ILE A 8 49.35 -39.04 8.22
CA ILE A 8 48.73 -39.37 9.50
C ILE A 8 47.53 -38.40 9.70
N ALA A 9 46.31 -38.95 9.88
CA ALA A 9 45.13 -38.23 10.31
C ALA A 9 45.30 -37.79 11.76
N GLY A 10 45.70 -36.55 11.95
CA GLY A 10 45.68 -35.88 13.26
C GLY A 10 44.35 -35.12 13.39
N SER A 11 43.42 -35.64 14.17
CA SER A 11 42.20 -34.94 14.57
C SER A 11 42.56 -33.77 15.48
N LEU A 12 42.68 -32.55 14.93
CA LEU A 12 42.69 -31.32 15.70
C LEU A 12 41.24 -30.99 16.07
N ALA A 13 40.78 -31.48 17.22
CA ALA A 13 39.63 -30.90 17.92
C ALA A 13 40.06 -29.52 18.43
N ALA A 14 39.85 -28.49 17.60
CA ALA A 14 39.98 -27.11 18.03
C ALA A 14 38.82 -26.80 19.01
N SER A 15 39.12 -26.82 20.31
CA SER A 15 38.24 -26.32 21.34
C SER A 15 38.09 -24.80 21.14
N LEU A 16 36.95 -24.37 20.64
CA LEU A 16 36.60 -22.96 20.61
C LEU A 16 36.67 -22.39 22.03
N PRO A 17 37.28 -21.21 22.25
CA PRO A 17 37.33 -20.60 23.56
C PRO A 17 35.91 -20.38 24.08
N ALA A 18 35.66 -20.63 25.38
CA ALA A 18 34.36 -20.56 26.04
C ALA A 18 33.60 -19.21 25.82
N GLY A 19 34.34 -18.16 25.49
CA GLY A 19 33.80 -16.86 25.09
C GLY A 19 33.10 -16.87 23.73
N ALA A 20 33.62 -17.60 22.74
CA ALA A 20 33.03 -17.69 21.40
C ALA A 20 31.70 -18.48 21.44
N THR A 21 31.66 -19.55 22.24
CA THR A 21 30.45 -20.36 22.42
C THR A 21 29.34 -19.55 23.13
N ARG A 22 29.70 -18.67 24.07
CA ARG A 22 28.76 -17.81 24.79
C ARG A 22 28.21 -16.68 23.90
N VAL A 23 29.03 -16.09 23.04
CA VAL A 23 28.63 -15.09 22.05
C VAL A 23 27.71 -15.71 20.99
N LEU A 24 28.02 -16.91 20.50
CA LEU A 24 27.18 -17.64 19.55
C LEU A 24 25.83 -18.06 20.18
N ALA A 25 25.83 -18.50 21.45
CA ALA A 25 24.63 -18.85 22.18
C ALA A 25 23.78 -17.60 22.50
N GLN A 26 24.39 -16.46 22.85
CA GLN A 26 23.67 -15.19 23.04
C GLN A 26 23.12 -14.64 21.73
N SER A 27 23.85 -14.75 20.60
CA SER A 27 23.34 -14.34 19.31
C SER A 27 22.19 -15.24 18.83
N ALA A 28 22.25 -16.55 19.09
CA ALA A 28 21.18 -17.48 18.78
C ALA A 28 19.91 -17.25 19.65
N ALA A 29 20.08 -16.96 20.95
CA ALA A 29 18.97 -16.62 21.85
C ALA A 29 18.33 -15.27 21.46
N ALA A 30 19.13 -14.25 21.17
CA ALA A 30 18.63 -12.96 20.68
C ALA A 30 17.92 -13.11 19.31
N SER A 31 18.38 -14.01 18.43
CA SER A 31 17.76 -14.28 17.15
C SER A 31 16.42 -15.03 17.27
N ALA A 32 16.21 -15.83 18.32
CA ALA A 32 14.97 -16.55 18.55
C ALA A 32 13.78 -15.63 18.94
N GLU A 33 14.09 -14.46 19.51
CA GLU A 33 13.10 -13.43 19.89
C GLU A 33 13.00 -12.27 18.88
N ALA A 34 13.87 -12.22 17.87
CA ALA A 34 13.87 -11.17 16.85
C ALA A 34 12.55 -11.11 16.10
N SER A 35 12.12 -9.91 15.72
CA SER A 35 10.85 -9.67 15.04
C SER A 35 10.69 -10.49 13.76
N GLU A 36 11.77 -10.71 13.00
CA GLU A 36 11.76 -11.52 11.80
C GLU A 36 11.33 -12.97 12.10
N HIS A 37 11.78 -13.56 13.19
CA HIS A 37 11.37 -14.90 13.58
C HIS A 37 9.91 -14.96 14.10
N ARG A 38 9.48 -13.93 14.81
CA ARG A 38 8.09 -13.79 15.27
C ARG A 38 7.12 -13.63 14.10
N LEU A 39 7.46 -12.78 13.12
CA LEU A 39 6.70 -12.58 11.89
C LEU A 39 6.66 -13.86 11.05
N ALA A 40 7.80 -14.55 10.87
CA ALA A 40 7.86 -15.82 10.16
C ALA A 40 7.02 -16.92 10.85
N SER A 41 7.04 -16.97 12.18
CA SER A 41 6.22 -17.91 12.95
C SER A 41 4.74 -17.64 12.80
N TYR A 42 4.32 -16.35 12.78
CA TYR A 42 2.96 -15.94 12.53
C TYR A 42 2.50 -16.38 11.12
N ALA A 43 3.29 -16.07 10.09
CA ALA A 43 2.99 -16.42 8.70
C ALA A 43 2.92 -17.94 8.48
N ASP A 44 3.83 -18.69 9.08
CA ASP A 44 3.83 -20.17 9.02
C ASP A 44 2.56 -20.76 9.64
N ALA A 45 2.15 -20.26 10.81
CA ALA A 45 0.98 -20.74 11.54
C ALA A 45 -0.36 -20.36 10.87
N MET A 46 -0.39 -19.34 10.01
CA MET A 46 -1.61 -18.91 9.33
C MET A 46 -1.98 -19.88 8.22
N ASN A 47 -3.27 -20.27 8.16
CA ASN A 47 -3.86 -21.05 7.06
C ASN A 47 -5.29 -20.59 6.83
N PHE A 48 -5.90 -21.01 5.71
CA PHE A 48 -7.24 -20.58 5.32
C PHE A 48 -8.30 -20.93 6.37
N GLU A 49 -8.21 -22.09 6.99
CA GLU A 49 -9.17 -22.60 7.98
C GLU A 49 -9.18 -21.78 9.28
N ARG A 50 -8.15 -21.00 9.53
CA ARG A 50 -8.06 -20.08 10.67
C ARG A 50 -8.60 -18.68 10.38
N LEU A 51 -8.90 -18.37 9.11
CA LEU A 51 -9.44 -17.06 8.75
C LEU A 51 -10.94 -17.03 9.02
N PRO A 52 -11.42 -16.07 9.83
CA PRO A 52 -12.85 -15.85 9.98
C PRO A 52 -13.52 -15.48 8.63
N PRO A 53 -14.80 -15.82 8.43
CA PRO A 53 -15.51 -15.50 7.18
C PRO A 53 -15.47 -14.02 6.80
N GLU A 54 -15.53 -13.12 7.79
CA GLU A 54 -15.42 -11.68 7.59
C GLU A 54 -14.06 -11.25 7.04
N VAL A 55 -12.97 -11.94 7.44
CA VAL A 55 -11.63 -11.69 6.90
C VAL A 55 -11.54 -12.15 5.45
N VAL A 56 -12.08 -13.32 5.12
CA VAL A 56 -12.15 -13.81 3.74
C VAL A 56 -12.94 -12.85 2.87
N THR A 57 -14.07 -12.35 3.37
CA THR A 57 -14.88 -11.34 2.67
C THR A 57 -14.09 -10.03 2.47
N ALA A 58 -13.39 -9.56 3.50
CA ALA A 58 -12.56 -8.36 3.41
C ALA A 58 -11.46 -8.51 2.34
N VAL A 59 -10.74 -9.65 2.33
CA VAL A 59 -9.71 -9.91 1.30
C VAL A 59 -10.31 -9.85 -0.11
N LYS A 60 -11.47 -10.47 -0.36
CA LYS A 60 -12.11 -10.44 -1.69
C LYS A 60 -12.47 -9.02 -2.11
N ARG A 61 -13.03 -8.21 -1.22
CA ARG A 61 -13.33 -6.80 -1.47
C ARG A 61 -12.07 -5.98 -1.80
N LEU A 62 -10.99 -6.20 -1.03
CA LEU A 62 -9.70 -5.54 -1.24
C LEU A 62 -9.05 -5.95 -2.56
N VAL A 63 -9.17 -7.22 -2.98
CA VAL A 63 -8.72 -7.68 -4.31
C VAL A 63 -9.51 -6.97 -5.42
N ILE A 64 -10.84 -6.89 -5.30
CA ILE A 64 -11.70 -6.18 -6.28
C ILE A 64 -11.30 -4.71 -6.39
N ASP A 65 -11.11 -4.01 -5.27
CA ASP A 65 -10.70 -2.61 -5.24
C ASP A 65 -9.30 -2.40 -5.82
N THR A 66 -8.36 -3.27 -5.45
CA THR A 66 -6.98 -3.22 -5.95
C THR A 66 -6.89 -3.41 -7.45
N LEU A 67 -7.65 -4.38 -7.99
CA LEU A 67 -7.72 -4.60 -9.44
C LEU A 67 -8.37 -3.40 -10.14
N ALA A 68 -9.44 -2.82 -9.58
CA ALA A 68 -10.02 -1.60 -10.13
C ALA A 68 -8.99 -0.47 -10.24
N CYS A 69 -8.23 -0.23 -9.17
CA CYS A 69 -7.16 0.78 -9.18
C CYS A 69 -6.08 0.47 -10.22
N ALA A 70 -5.64 -0.79 -10.32
CA ALA A 70 -4.62 -1.19 -11.29
C ALA A 70 -5.11 -1.00 -12.74
N PHE A 71 -6.34 -1.43 -13.06
CA PHE A 71 -6.91 -1.25 -14.40
C PHE A 71 -7.12 0.21 -14.76
N GLY A 72 -7.52 1.05 -13.79
CA GLY A 72 -7.65 2.49 -14.00
C GLY A 72 -6.33 3.19 -14.32
N ALA A 73 -5.20 2.57 -13.97
CA ALA A 73 -3.85 3.07 -14.26
C ALA A 73 -3.19 2.41 -15.48
N VAL A 74 -3.88 1.50 -16.18
CA VAL A 74 -3.33 0.87 -17.40
C VAL A 74 -3.03 1.94 -18.44
N GLY A 75 -1.79 1.96 -18.91
CA GLY A 75 -1.29 2.99 -19.84
C GLY A 75 -0.70 4.23 -19.18
N ALA A 76 -0.71 4.34 -17.85
CA ALA A 76 -0.03 5.42 -17.13
C ALA A 76 1.49 5.43 -17.40
N GLU A 77 2.06 6.62 -17.52
CA GLU A 77 3.48 6.80 -17.86
C GLU A 77 4.42 6.11 -16.87
N PRO A 78 4.25 6.23 -15.54
CA PRO A 78 5.13 5.55 -14.59
C PRO A 78 5.16 4.03 -14.74
N ALA A 79 4.01 3.41 -15.04
CA ALA A 79 3.93 1.97 -15.24
C ALA A 79 4.63 1.53 -16.53
N LYS A 80 4.49 2.30 -17.62
CA LYS A 80 5.23 2.05 -18.89
C LYS A 80 6.74 2.16 -18.68
N ILE A 81 7.20 3.21 -17.98
CA ILE A 81 8.62 3.40 -17.69
C ILE A 81 9.14 2.23 -16.85
N ALA A 82 8.40 1.83 -15.80
CA ALA A 82 8.78 0.71 -14.94
C ALA A 82 8.89 -0.61 -15.73
N ASP A 83 7.91 -0.94 -16.58
CA ASP A 83 7.90 -2.16 -17.39
C ASP A 83 9.06 -2.18 -18.41
N GLN A 84 9.24 -1.10 -19.17
CA GLN A 84 10.33 -0.99 -20.14
C GLN A 84 11.71 -1.10 -19.46
N THR A 85 11.89 -0.42 -18.33
CA THR A 85 13.16 -0.42 -17.60
C THR A 85 13.46 -1.81 -17.04
N PHE A 86 12.44 -2.45 -16.42
CA PHE A 86 12.63 -3.79 -15.84
C PHE A 86 12.96 -4.82 -16.92
N ARG A 87 12.22 -4.86 -18.01
CA ARG A 87 12.48 -5.80 -19.13
C ARG A 87 13.85 -5.60 -19.78
N ALA A 88 14.34 -4.36 -19.83
CA ALA A 88 15.67 -4.06 -20.37
C ALA A 88 16.80 -4.47 -19.41
N ALA A 89 16.59 -4.37 -18.09
CA ALA A 89 17.61 -4.60 -17.08
C ALA A 89 17.67 -6.05 -16.57
N TYR A 90 16.55 -6.77 -16.60
CA TYR A 90 16.42 -8.08 -15.97
C TYR A 90 15.83 -9.10 -16.93
N ALA A 91 16.56 -10.20 -17.14
CA ALA A 91 16.06 -11.39 -17.82
C ALA A 91 15.65 -12.43 -16.77
N GLY A 92 14.43 -12.96 -16.88
CA GLY A 92 13.92 -13.99 -15.99
C GLY A 92 12.82 -14.83 -16.65
N PRO A 93 12.40 -15.94 -16.03
CA PRO A 93 11.26 -16.72 -16.52
C PRO A 93 10.00 -15.84 -16.60
N ALA A 94 9.34 -15.84 -17.74
CA ALA A 94 8.07 -15.14 -17.93
C ALA A 94 6.94 -16.04 -17.43
N VAL A 95 6.58 -15.90 -16.15
CA VAL A 95 5.65 -16.80 -15.42
C VAL A 95 4.56 -16.06 -14.67
N ALA A 96 4.56 -14.72 -14.69
CA ALA A 96 3.62 -13.90 -13.92
C ALA A 96 2.96 -12.85 -14.82
N THR A 97 1.65 -12.67 -14.64
CA THR A 97 0.80 -11.78 -15.44
C THR A 97 1.02 -10.31 -15.09
N VAL A 98 1.17 -9.46 -16.10
CA VAL A 98 1.10 -8.00 -15.98
C VAL A 98 -0.32 -7.54 -16.30
N ILE A 99 -0.97 -6.85 -15.36
CA ILE A 99 -2.37 -6.44 -15.46
C ILE A 99 -2.58 -5.53 -16.67
N GLY A 100 -3.60 -5.83 -17.47
CA GLY A 100 -3.97 -5.05 -18.66
C GLY A 100 -3.02 -5.22 -19.85
N GLN A 101 -2.07 -6.15 -19.81
CA GLN A 101 -1.10 -6.37 -20.88
C GLN A 101 -1.11 -7.82 -21.37
N LYS A 102 -0.84 -8.01 -22.69
CA LYS A 102 -0.56 -9.34 -23.25
C LYS A 102 0.89 -9.74 -22.93
N GLY A 103 1.07 -11.00 -22.57
CA GLY A 103 2.36 -11.58 -22.23
C GLY A 103 2.66 -11.55 -20.74
N LEU A 104 3.69 -12.30 -20.38
CA LEU A 104 4.11 -12.52 -18.99
C LEU A 104 5.41 -11.77 -18.68
N SER A 105 5.69 -11.58 -17.41
CA SER A 105 6.95 -11.07 -16.86
C SER A 105 7.53 -12.07 -15.85
N SER A 106 8.70 -11.80 -15.29
CA SER A 106 9.13 -12.49 -14.08
C SER A 106 8.24 -12.09 -12.89
N VAL A 107 8.26 -12.85 -11.82
CA VAL A 107 7.51 -12.53 -10.60
C VAL A 107 7.89 -11.15 -10.06
N GLU A 108 9.18 -10.84 -10.05
CA GLU A 108 9.70 -9.53 -9.63
C GLU A 108 9.20 -8.41 -10.54
N GLY A 109 9.20 -8.64 -11.86
CA GLY A 109 8.72 -7.66 -12.84
C GLY A 109 7.22 -7.42 -12.75
N ALA A 110 6.42 -8.48 -12.65
CA ALA A 110 4.98 -8.37 -12.46
C ALA A 110 4.64 -7.69 -11.12
N THR A 111 5.37 -8.02 -10.05
CA THR A 111 5.23 -7.36 -8.74
C THR A 111 5.48 -5.86 -8.85
N LEU A 112 6.57 -5.46 -9.51
CA LEU A 112 6.91 -4.05 -9.70
C LEU A 112 5.85 -3.31 -10.51
N VAL A 113 5.55 -3.78 -11.72
CA VAL A 113 4.69 -3.07 -12.66
C VAL A 113 3.25 -3.01 -12.14
N ASN A 114 2.70 -4.14 -11.67
CA ASN A 114 1.35 -4.18 -11.12
C ASN A 114 1.24 -3.33 -9.84
N GLY A 115 2.30 -3.30 -9.01
CA GLY A 115 2.36 -2.45 -7.84
C GLY A 115 2.31 -0.96 -8.20
N VAL A 116 3.04 -0.53 -9.24
CA VAL A 116 2.98 0.85 -9.75
C VAL A 116 1.56 1.18 -10.25
N LEU A 117 0.91 0.26 -10.98
CA LEU A 117 -0.47 0.43 -11.42
C LEU A 117 -1.43 0.63 -10.23
N VAL A 118 -1.31 -0.21 -9.19
CA VAL A 118 -2.16 -0.12 -7.99
C VAL A 118 -1.99 1.22 -7.28
N ARG A 119 -0.76 1.72 -7.19
CA ARG A 119 -0.44 2.90 -6.36
C ARG A 119 -0.63 4.24 -7.06
N TYR A 120 -0.58 4.27 -8.40
CA TYR A 120 -0.49 5.49 -9.19
C TYR A 120 -1.66 6.47 -8.98
N LEU A 121 -2.88 5.97 -8.93
CA LEU A 121 -4.10 6.81 -8.85
C LEU A 121 -4.37 7.38 -7.45
N ASP A 122 -3.63 6.97 -6.43
CA ASP A 122 -3.92 7.26 -5.02
C ASP A 122 -5.37 6.93 -4.60
N LEU A 123 -5.96 5.91 -5.24
CA LEU A 123 -7.33 5.48 -5.09
C LEU A 123 -7.47 4.13 -4.35
N ASN A 124 -6.34 3.47 -4.12
CA ASN A 124 -6.26 2.21 -3.38
C ASN A 124 -6.54 2.39 -1.88
N ASP A 125 -6.71 1.29 -1.20
CA ASP A 125 -7.10 1.20 0.20
C ASP A 125 -6.30 2.08 1.18
N ILE A 126 -6.77 2.18 2.41
CA ILE A 126 -6.11 2.93 3.48
C ILE A 126 -6.31 2.30 4.86
N TYR A 127 -5.25 2.21 5.62
CA TYR A 127 -5.26 1.98 7.05
C TYR A 127 -4.79 3.22 7.79
N ALA A 128 -5.63 3.75 8.67
CA ALA A 128 -5.37 4.97 9.44
C ALA A 128 -4.92 4.67 10.88
N GLY A 129 -3.99 3.72 11.04
CA GLY A 129 -3.45 3.31 12.33
C GLY A 129 -2.23 4.12 12.81
N GLY A 130 -1.26 3.44 13.40
CA GLY A 130 -0.04 4.03 13.96
C GLY A 130 0.73 4.92 12.98
N ASP A 131 0.95 4.42 11.76
CA ASP A 131 1.26 5.21 10.57
C ASP A 131 0.24 4.89 9.47
N PRO A 132 -0.16 5.84 8.62
CA PRO A 132 -0.97 5.54 7.47
C PRO A 132 -0.26 4.57 6.53
N ALA A 133 -1.02 3.58 6.04
CA ALA A 133 -0.49 2.58 5.13
C ALA A 133 -1.53 2.18 4.07
N HIS A 134 -1.04 1.70 2.93
CA HIS A 134 -1.83 1.19 1.82
C HIS A 134 -1.49 -0.30 1.62
N PRO A 135 -2.04 -1.22 2.42
CA PRO A 135 -1.59 -2.61 2.40
C PRO A 135 -1.93 -3.35 1.10
N SER A 136 -2.87 -2.86 0.29
CA SER A 136 -3.14 -3.39 -1.06
C SER A 136 -1.92 -3.41 -1.98
N GLU A 137 -0.89 -2.61 -1.70
CA GLU A 137 0.39 -2.64 -2.42
C GLU A 137 1.11 -4.00 -2.31
N CYS A 138 0.75 -4.87 -1.36
CA CYS A 138 1.28 -6.23 -1.25
C CYS A 138 0.57 -7.25 -2.16
N ILE A 139 -0.66 -6.96 -2.63
CA ILE A 139 -1.47 -7.87 -3.44
C ILE A 139 -0.80 -8.25 -4.77
N PRO A 140 -0.14 -7.33 -5.52
CA PRO A 140 0.60 -7.69 -6.72
C PRO A 140 1.66 -8.77 -6.50
N ALA A 141 2.43 -8.68 -5.44
CA ALA A 141 3.41 -9.71 -5.07
C ALA A 141 2.74 -11.04 -4.72
N ALA A 142 1.61 -11.00 -3.99
CA ALA A 142 0.86 -12.19 -3.64
C ALA A 142 0.31 -12.91 -4.89
N ILE A 143 -0.27 -12.18 -5.85
CA ILE A 143 -0.76 -12.75 -7.12
C ILE A 143 0.39 -13.36 -7.90
N ALA A 144 1.48 -12.63 -8.13
CA ALA A 144 2.61 -13.08 -8.93
C ALA A 144 3.32 -14.31 -8.32
N CYS A 145 3.54 -14.34 -7.01
CA CYS A 145 4.12 -15.50 -6.32
C CYS A 145 3.15 -16.71 -6.30
N CYS A 146 1.85 -16.46 -6.21
CA CYS A 146 0.81 -17.48 -6.24
C CYS A 146 0.74 -18.14 -7.63
N GLU A 147 0.81 -17.32 -8.69
CA GLU A 147 0.81 -17.75 -10.09
C GLU A 147 2.03 -18.64 -10.40
N GLU A 148 3.25 -18.21 -10.06
CA GLU A 148 4.45 -19.03 -10.25
C GLU A 148 4.37 -20.38 -9.51
N ALA A 149 3.74 -20.40 -8.34
CA ALA A 149 3.64 -21.61 -7.52
C ALA A 149 2.43 -22.50 -7.87
N GLY A 150 1.56 -22.07 -8.79
CA GLY A 150 0.34 -22.79 -9.17
C GLY A 150 -0.56 -23.05 -7.96
N ARG A 151 -0.74 -22.05 -7.07
CA ARG A 151 -1.50 -22.20 -5.83
C ARG A 151 -2.97 -21.87 -6.04
N SER A 152 -3.79 -22.27 -5.06
CA SER A 152 -5.23 -22.04 -5.05
C SER A 152 -5.61 -20.60 -4.63
N GLY A 153 -6.87 -20.21 -4.86
CA GLY A 153 -7.41 -18.97 -4.33
C GLY A 153 -7.44 -18.93 -2.80
N ARG A 154 -7.55 -20.06 -2.10
CA ARG A 154 -7.40 -20.11 -0.64
C ARG A 154 -5.99 -19.76 -0.19
N ASP A 155 -4.99 -20.27 -0.92
CA ASP A 155 -3.59 -19.90 -0.65
C ASP A 155 -3.35 -18.42 -0.90
N LEU A 156 -3.91 -17.85 -1.97
CA LEU A 156 -3.83 -16.41 -2.28
C LEU A 156 -4.50 -15.58 -1.18
N ILE A 157 -5.71 -15.92 -0.74
CA ILE A 157 -6.41 -15.25 0.36
C ILE A 157 -5.56 -15.27 1.63
N THR A 158 -4.99 -16.43 1.95
CA THR A 158 -4.12 -16.58 3.13
C THR A 158 -2.88 -15.71 3.05
N ALA A 159 -2.21 -15.67 1.89
CA ALA A 159 -1.02 -14.87 1.67
C ALA A 159 -1.32 -13.36 1.74
N ILE A 160 -2.44 -12.91 1.20
CA ILE A 160 -2.90 -11.53 1.31
C ILE A 160 -3.19 -11.18 2.78
N ALA A 161 -3.91 -12.04 3.52
CA ALA A 161 -4.18 -11.81 4.94
C ALA A 161 -2.87 -11.70 5.75
N ILE A 162 -1.87 -12.57 5.50
CA ILE A 162 -0.53 -12.45 6.10
C ILE A 162 0.10 -11.10 5.78
N GLY A 163 0.05 -10.69 4.50
CA GLY A 163 0.60 -9.40 4.07
C GLY A 163 -0.01 -8.22 4.82
N TYR A 164 -1.34 -8.17 4.88
CA TYR A 164 -2.06 -7.12 5.60
C TYR A 164 -1.73 -7.11 7.09
N GLU A 165 -1.90 -8.26 7.78
CA GLU A 165 -1.70 -8.31 9.22
C GLU A 165 -0.27 -7.96 9.62
N THR A 166 0.72 -8.45 8.89
CA THR A 166 2.13 -8.17 9.20
C THR A 166 2.50 -6.73 8.89
N GLN A 167 2.05 -6.16 7.77
CA GLN A 167 2.26 -4.76 7.44
C GLN A 167 1.63 -3.83 8.49
N LEU A 168 0.38 -4.08 8.84
CA LEU A 168 -0.36 -3.23 9.77
C LEU A 168 0.18 -3.35 11.21
N ALA A 169 0.61 -4.53 11.63
CA ALA A 169 1.31 -4.69 12.91
C ALA A 169 2.63 -3.92 12.95
N LEU A 170 3.37 -3.91 11.83
CA LEU A 170 4.64 -3.16 11.73
C LEU A 170 4.44 -1.64 11.78
N VAL A 171 3.46 -1.09 11.04
CA VAL A 171 3.22 0.37 11.06
C VAL A 171 2.69 0.86 12.41
N ASP A 172 1.95 0.01 13.14
CA ASP A 172 1.52 0.30 14.50
C ASP A 172 2.71 0.28 15.50
N ALA A 173 3.61 -0.70 15.36
CA ALA A 173 4.69 -0.94 16.30
C ALA A 173 5.90 -0.01 16.10
N VAL A 174 6.28 0.27 14.85
CA VAL A 174 7.55 0.97 14.53
C VAL A 174 7.40 2.48 14.59
N GLY A 175 6.29 3.04 14.09
CA GLY A 175 6.10 4.49 13.98
C GLY A 175 7.12 5.13 13.04
N PHE A 176 7.22 4.64 11.80
CA PHE A 176 8.19 5.06 10.78
C PHE A 176 8.21 6.57 10.56
N SER A 177 7.03 7.20 10.41
CA SER A 177 6.93 8.62 10.11
C SER A 177 7.54 9.50 11.21
N SER A 178 7.37 9.11 12.47
CA SER A 178 7.97 9.82 13.61
C SER A 178 9.50 9.71 13.66
N ARG A 179 10.08 8.82 12.87
CA ARG A 179 11.52 8.58 12.73
C ARG A 179 12.11 9.14 11.44
N GLY A 180 11.29 9.82 10.63
CA GLY A 180 11.71 10.37 9.34
C GLY A 180 11.67 9.38 8.17
N PHE A 181 11.02 8.22 8.35
CA PHE A 181 10.86 7.21 7.33
C PHE A 181 9.40 7.04 6.92
N HIS A 182 9.17 6.55 5.72
CA HIS A 182 7.84 6.26 5.19
C HIS A 182 7.40 4.84 5.54
N SER A 183 6.11 4.63 5.79
CA SER A 183 5.52 3.31 6.08
C SER A 183 5.73 2.27 4.97
N VAL A 184 5.98 2.67 3.72
CA VAL A 184 6.34 1.79 2.61
C VAL A 184 7.62 0.97 2.87
N SER A 185 8.45 1.37 3.85
CA SER A 185 9.59 0.58 4.32
C SER A 185 9.21 -0.83 4.79
N CYS A 186 7.93 -1.06 5.09
CA CYS A 186 7.42 -2.40 5.42
C CYS A 186 7.55 -3.41 4.29
N ALA A 187 7.60 -2.98 3.01
CA ALA A 187 7.64 -3.89 1.85
C ALA A 187 8.74 -4.96 1.96
N GLY A 188 9.93 -4.56 2.42
CA GLY A 188 11.08 -5.47 2.59
C GLY A 188 10.90 -6.52 3.69
N PHE A 189 9.96 -6.34 4.61
CA PHE A 189 9.64 -7.32 5.66
C PHE A 189 8.39 -8.15 5.32
N VAL A 190 7.41 -7.56 4.63
CA VAL A 190 6.13 -8.18 4.31
C VAL A 190 6.24 -9.15 3.13
N THR A 191 6.88 -8.72 2.05
CA THR A 191 6.91 -9.52 0.81
C THR A 191 7.63 -10.86 0.94
N PRO A 192 8.76 -11.00 1.69
CA PRO A 192 9.36 -12.30 1.92
C PRO A 192 8.47 -13.29 2.67
N LEU A 193 7.54 -12.81 3.50
CA LEU A 193 6.56 -13.65 4.19
C LEU A 193 5.50 -14.18 3.21
N ILE A 194 4.98 -13.31 2.35
CA ILE A 194 4.01 -13.66 1.31
C ILE A 194 4.61 -14.70 0.36
N ALA A 195 5.77 -14.41 -0.22
CA ALA A 195 6.48 -15.33 -1.09
C ALA A 195 6.84 -16.63 -0.38
N GLY A 196 7.32 -16.56 0.86
CA GLY A 196 7.70 -17.70 1.66
C GLY A 196 6.52 -18.63 1.94
N LYS A 197 5.35 -18.07 2.26
CA LYS A 197 4.12 -18.85 2.46
C LYS A 197 3.71 -19.60 1.19
N LEU A 198 3.67 -18.90 0.06
CA LEU A 198 3.24 -19.47 -1.22
C LEU A 198 4.24 -20.50 -1.78
N TRP A 199 5.53 -20.30 -1.54
CA TRP A 199 6.61 -21.18 -2.01
C TRP A 199 6.97 -22.30 -1.02
N GLY A 200 6.29 -22.40 0.12
CA GLY A 200 6.54 -23.44 1.13
C GLY A 200 7.92 -23.32 1.80
N MET A 201 8.40 -22.09 2.02
CA MET A 201 9.67 -21.84 2.71
C MET A 201 9.57 -22.13 4.21
N THR A 202 10.66 -22.50 4.82
CA THR A 202 10.77 -22.64 6.27
C THR A 202 10.72 -21.28 6.98
N ARG A 203 10.38 -21.25 8.27
CA ARG A 203 10.44 -20.04 9.10
C ARG A 203 11.79 -19.34 9.06
N ALA A 204 12.89 -20.13 9.11
CA ALA A 204 14.25 -19.60 9.03
C ALA A 204 14.51 -18.92 7.66
N GLN A 205 14.07 -19.52 6.56
CA GLN A 205 14.21 -18.94 5.24
C GLN A 205 13.38 -17.64 5.09
N MET A 206 12.14 -17.61 5.62
CA MET A 206 11.33 -16.38 5.65
C MET A 206 12.02 -15.29 6.47
N ALA A 207 12.55 -15.62 7.65
CA ALA A 207 13.30 -14.67 8.48
C ALA A 207 14.55 -14.15 7.75
N TYR A 208 15.31 -15.01 7.07
CA TYR A 208 16.46 -14.58 6.25
C TYR A 208 16.05 -13.67 5.10
N GLY A 209 14.94 -13.97 4.41
CA GLY A 209 14.41 -13.09 3.37
C GLY A 209 14.16 -11.67 3.88
N MET A 210 13.49 -11.53 5.04
CA MET A 210 13.28 -10.24 5.71
C MET A 210 14.60 -9.56 6.10
N GLY A 211 15.55 -10.31 6.63
CA GLY A 211 16.87 -9.79 7.00
C GLY A 211 17.76 -9.39 5.83
N ILE A 212 17.46 -9.87 4.59
CA ILE A 212 18.15 -9.46 3.35
C ILE A 212 17.52 -8.18 2.80
N SER A 213 16.19 -8.10 2.67
CA SER A 213 15.49 -6.96 2.04
C SER A 213 15.21 -5.82 3.01
N GLY A 214 14.76 -6.08 4.24
CA GLY A 214 14.33 -5.08 5.19
C GLY A 214 15.34 -3.94 5.40
N PRO A 215 16.62 -4.19 5.69
CA PRO A 215 17.60 -3.12 5.89
C PRO A 215 17.80 -2.20 4.68
N LYS A 216 17.55 -2.69 3.47
CA LYS A 216 17.73 -1.94 2.22
C LYS A 216 16.52 -1.09 1.84
N GLN A 217 15.33 -1.39 2.39
CA GLN A 217 14.05 -0.75 2.00
C GLN A 217 13.63 0.38 2.93
N MET A 218 14.55 0.99 3.67
CA MET A 218 14.27 2.10 4.57
C MET A 218 14.09 3.40 3.80
N THR A 219 12.87 3.62 3.32
CA THR A 219 12.49 4.77 2.50
C THR A 219 12.33 6.03 3.36
N LEU A 220 13.00 7.12 2.99
CA LEU A 220 12.90 8.40 3.69
C LEU A 220 11.52 9.05 3.48
N LEU A 221 10.98 9.67 4.52
CA LEU A 221 9.73 10.43 4.45
C LEU A 221 9.82 11.65 3.48
N ALA A 222 11.04 12.05 3.12
CA ALA A 222 11.32 13.12 2.18
C ALA A 222 10.63 12.96 0.81
N ILE A 223 10.24 11.75 0.40
CA ILE A 223 9.48 11.52 -0.84
C ILE A 223 8.12 12.22 -0.87
N ASN A 224 7.58 12.57 0.31
CA ASN A 224 6.33 13.30 0.46
C ASN A 224 6.54 14.80 0.76
N SER A 225 7.79 15.27 0.79
CA SER A 225 8.13 16.65 1.10
C SER A 225 8.23 17.50 -0.17
N GLY A 226 7.67 18.72 -0.14
CA GLY A 226 7.67 19.61 -1.29
C GLY A 226 6.83 19.09 -2.48
N PRO A 227 7.26 19.31 -3.73
CA PRO A 227 6.60 18.75 -4.91
C PRO A 227 6.69 17.22 -4.92
N ILE A 228 5.55 16.56 -5.02
CA ILE A 228 5.50 15.10 -5.11
C ILE A 228 5.75 14.68 -6.56
N SER A 229 6.45 13.56 -6.75
CA SER A 229 6.82 13.04 -8.06
C SER A 229 6.36 11.57 -8.21
N MET A 230 6.52 11.02 -9.42
CA MET A 230 6.21 9.62 -9.77
C MET A 230 6.86 8.60 -8.81
N VAL A 231 7.95 8.96 -8.11
CA VAL A 231 8.63 8.07 -7.14
C VAL A 231 7.68 7.56 -6.06
N LYS A 232 6.62 8.32 -5.74
CA LYS A 232 5.58 7.92 -4.79
C LYS A 232 4.90 6.61 -5.19
N ALA A 233 4.67 6.39 -6.49
CA ALA A 233 4.07 5.15 -6.99
C ALA A 233 5.07 3.99 -7.10
N LEU A 234 6.37 4.25 -7.00
CA LEU A 234 7.44 3.27 -7.24
C LEU A 234 7.95 2.60 -5.95
N VAL A 235 8.04 3.34 -4.84
CA VAL A 235 8.87 2.93 -3.68
C VAL A 235 8.40 1.64 -3.00
N TYR A 236 7.10 1.44 -2.80
CA TYR A 236 6.60 0.16 -2.26
C TYR A 236 6.75 -0.98 -3.29
N PRO A 237 6.30 -0.83 -4.54
CA PRO A 237 6.46 -1.85 -5.58
C PRO A 237 7.90 -2.30 -5.80
N GLN A 238 8.86 -1.37 -5.78
CA GLN A 238 10.28 -1.70 -5.86
C GLN A 238 10.73 -2.50 -4.64
N GLY A 239 10.36 -2.06 -3.44
CA GLY A 239 10.63 -2.79 -2.20
C GLY A 239 10.01 -4.18 -2.18
N ALA A 240 8.82 -4.34 -2.76
CA ALA A 240 8.17 -5.64 -2.89
C ALA A 240 8.90 -6.54 -3.90
N ALA A 241 9.31 -6.02 -5.06
CA ALA A 241 10.11 -6.79 -6.03
C ALA A 241 11.46 -7.24 -5.43
N ASP A 242 12.15 -6.35 -4.71
CA ASP A 242 13.37 -6.67 -3.95
C ASP A 242 13.09 -7.71 -2.85
N GLY A 243 11.92 -7.68 -2.22
CA GLY A 243 11.48 -8.67 -1.24
C GLY A 243 11.25 -10.05 -1.84
N VAL A 244 10.69 -10.14 -3.06
CA VAL A 244 10.59 -11.40 -3.84
C VAL A 244 11.99 -11.94 -4.13
N PHE A 245 12.90 -11.10 -4.62
CA PHE A 245 14.27 -11.49 -4.90
C PHE A 245 14.98 -11.97 -3.63
N ALA A 246 14.81 -11.29 -2.49
CA ALA A 246 15.37 -11.68 -1.21
C ALA A 246 14.83 -13.05 -0.72
N ALA A 247 13.54 -13.31 -0.94
CA ALA A 247 12.96 -14.62 -0.65
C ALA A 247 13.60 -15.73 -1.50
N ARG A 248 13.88 -15.50 -2.79
CA ARG A 248 14.61 -16.46 -3.63
C ARG A 248 16.03 -16.72 -3.11
N MET A 249 16.74 -15.65 -2.72
CA MET A 249 18.08 -15.77 -2.14
C MET A 249 18.04 -16.63 -0.87
N ALA A 250 17.11 -16.35 0.05
CA ALA A 250 16.95 -17.11 1.28
C ALA A 250 16.54 -18.56 1.03
N ARG A 251 15.65 -18.82 0.08
CA ARG A 251 15.24 -20.16 -0.34
C ARG A 251 16.45 -20.99 -0.85
N ASN A 252 17.40 -20.32 -1.49
CA ASN A 252 18.64 -20.94 -1.99
C ASN A 252 19.76 -21.00 -0.93
N GLY A 253 19.48 -20.65 0.33
CA GLY A 253 20.41 -20.80 1.45
C GLY A 253 21.20 -19.54 1.84
N PHE A 254 20.90 -18.37 1.25
CA PHE A 254 21.52 -17.12 1.67
C PHE A 254 20.93 -16.68 3.03
N THR A 255 21.80 -16.30 3.97
CA THR A 255 21.38 -15.87 5.31
C THR A 255 21.14 -14.36 5.36
N GLY A 256 20.20 -13.92 6.20
CA GLY A 256 19.89 -12.52 6.43
C GLY A 256 20.20 -12.07 7.86
N ALA A 257 20.20 -10.76 8.07
CA ALA A 257 20.35 -10.16 9.40
C ALA A 257 19.14 -10.48 10.29
N ALA A 258 19.32 -10.46 11.60
CA ALA A 258 18.26 -10.60 12.58
C ALA A 258 18.23 -9.38 13.52
N GLY A 259 17.05 -9.04 14.07
CA GLY A 259 16.87 -7.91 14.99
C GLY A 259 16.99 -6.55 14.29
N VAL A 260 16.67 -6.48 13.00
CA VAL A 260 16.77 -5.25 12.21
C VAL A 260 15.82 -4.17 12.72
N LEU A 261 14.58 -4.54 13.01
CA LEU A 261 13.57 -3.60 13.49
C LEU A 261 13.85 -3.14 14.92
N GLU A 262 14.29 -4.04 15.79
CA GLU A 262 14.72 -3.71 17.15
C GLU A 262 15.89 -2.72 17.12
N TRP A 263 16.91 -3.04 16.29
CA TRP A 263 18.06 -2.16 16.10
C TRP A 263 17.63 -0.78 15.58
N PHE A 264 16.74 -0.74 14.60
CA PHE A 264 16.24 0.50 14.01
C PHE A 264 15.49 1.36 15.03
N VAL A 265 14.57 0.78 15.80
CA VAL A 265 13.80 1.50 16.83
C VAL A 265 14.70 2.04 17.93
N GLN A 266 15.70 1.27 18.36
CA GLN A 266 16.66 1.70 19.40
C GLN A 266 17.60 2.81 18.93
N ARG A 267 17.94 2.87 17.63
CA ARG A 267 18.93 3.82 17.10
C ARG A 267 18.31 5.09 16.52
N THR A 268 17.01 5.10 16.27
CA THR A 268 16.32 6.26 15.74
C THR A 268 15.41 6.87 16.81
N LYS A 269 15.36 8.21 16.87
CA LYS A 269 14.41 8.91 17.75
C LYS A 269 13.02 8.86 17.10
N GLY A 270 12.02 8.42 17.83
CA GLY A 270 10.64 8.35 17.39
C GLY A 270 9.66 8.59 18.52
N ARG A 271 8.37 8.48 18.21
CA ARG A 271 7.26 8.69 19.16
C ARG A 271 7.28 7.70 20.32
N THR A 272 7.75 6.49 20.07
CA THR A 272 7.89 5.43 21.09
C THR A 272 9.31 4.90 21.09
N SER A 273 9.83 4.60 22.26
CA SER A 273 11.13 3.92 22.45
C SER A 273 10.95 2.40 22.58
N GLU A 274 9.72 1.94 22.79
CA GLU A 274 9.39 0.52 22.91
C GLU A 274 8.92 -0.01 21.55
N PHE A 275 9.44 -1.17 21.19
CA PHE A 275 9.00 -1.92 20.00
C PHE A 275 8.14 -3.10 20.46
N VAL A 276 6.81 -2.94 20.34
CA VAL A 276 5.84 -3.97 20.69
C VAL A 276 5.13 -4.44 19.44
N LEU A 277 5.55 -5.57 18.91
CA LEU A 277 4.93 -6.22 17.76
C LEU A 277 3.75 -7.08 18.22
N ASP A 278 2.52 -6.62 18.02
CA ASP A 278 1.29 -7.34 18.36
C ASP A 278 0.80 -8.18 17.17
N LEU A 279 1.00 -9.49 17.25
CA LEU A 279 0.63 -10.48 16.24
C LEU A 279 -0.35 -11.49 16.84
N ARG A 280 -1.54 -11.02 17.24
CA ARG A 280 -2.56 -11.89 17.83
C ARG A 280 -3.33 -12.62 16.73
N PRO A 281 -3.53 -13.95 16.86
CA PRO A 281 -4.20 -14.75 15.85
C PRO A 281 -5.74 -14.58 15.82
N ASP A 282 -6.30 -13.90 16.81
CA ASP A 282 -7.73 -13.66 17.02
C ASP A 282 -8.16 -12.21 16.72
N ARG A 283 -7.20 -11.35 16.35
CA ARG A 283 -7.46 -9.95 16.02
C ARG A 283 -6.93 -9.63 14.63
N PHE A 284 -7.83 -9.33 13.71
CA PHE A 284 -7.51 -9.04 12.33
C PHE A 284 -7.62 -7.55 12.03
N ARG A 285 -6.48 -6.91 11.78
CA ARG A 285 -6.38 -5.47 11.44
C ARG A 285 -6.94 -5.16 10.07
N ILE A 286 -6.95 -6.13 9.15
CA ILE A 286 -7.53 -6.00 7.81
C ILE A 286 -8.98 -5.50 7.86
N LEU A 287 -9.72 -5.82 8.90
CA LEU A 287 -11.09 -5.36 9.11
C LEU A 287 -11.20 -3.84 9.40
N ASN A 288 -10.09 -3.18 9.69
CA ASN A 288 -10.00 -1.74 9.91
C ASN A 288 -9.40 -1.00 8.69
N VAL A 289 -9.35 -1.65 7.54
CA VAL A 289 -8.90 -1.04 6.29
C VAL A 289 -10.09 -0.46 5.53
N GLY A 290 -9.98 0.81 5.13
CA GLY A 290 -11.00 1.50 4.33
C GLY A 290 -10.68 1.49 2.85
N LEU A 291 -11.71 1.72 2.02
CA LEU A 291 -11.59 1.94 0.58
C LEU A 291 -11.76 3.41 0.27
N LYS A 292 -11.05 3.94 -0.73
CA LYS A 292 -11.22 5.34 -1.13
C LYS A 292 -12.26 5.48 -2.23
N ARG A 293 -13.11 6.51 -2.10
CA ARG A 293 -14.05 6.92 -3.14
C ARG A 293 -13.36 7.77 -4.20
N PHE A 294 -12.51 8.72 -3.79
CA PHE A 294 -11.87 9.69 -4.66
C PHE A 294 -10.38 9.37 -4.86
N PRO A 295 -9.80 9.66 -6.04
CA PRO A 295 -8.36 9.46 -6.34
C PRO A 295 -7.51 10.56 -5.69
N LEU A 296 -7.54 10.62 -4.38
CA LEU A 296 -6.95 11.68 -3.57
C LEU A 296 -6.23 11.11 -2.35
N GLN A 297 -5.34 11.91 -1.82
CA GLN A 297 -4.76 11.67 -0.50
C GLN A 297 -5.88 11.42 0.54
N PHE A 298 -5.61 10.56 1.51
CA PHE A 298 -6.60 10.11 2.49
C PHE A 298 -7.29 11.24 3.25
N GLU A 299 -6.55 12.22 3.74
CA GLU A 299 -7.06 13.34 4.50
C GLU A 299 -8.02 14.25 3.69
N LEU A 300 -8.08 14.07 2.36
CA LEU A 300 -8.94 14.85 1.47
C LEU A 300 -10.29 14.19 1.17
N GLN A 301 -10.50 12.93 1.57
CA GLN A 301 -11.72 12.20 1.23
C GLN A 301 -12.99 12.90 1.76
N THR A 302 -13.00 13.32 3.04
CA THR A 302 -14.14 14.04 3.64
C THR A 302 -14.31 15.45 3.08
N ILE A 303 -13.22 16.10 2.70
CA ILE A 303 -13.22 17.45 2.12
C ILE A 303 -13.84 17.43 0.71
N ALA A 304 -13.44 16.45 -0.10
CA ALA A 304 -14.01 16.24 -1.43
C ALA A 304 -15.49 15.88 -1.34
N GLU A 305 -15.87 14.99 -0.42
CA GLU A 305 -17.27 14.62 -0.20
C GLU A 305 -18.13 15.83 0.22
N ALA A 306 -17.63 16.68 1.12
CA ALA A 306 -18.29 17.91 1.50
C ALA A 306 -18.46 18.86 0.29
N GLY A 307 -17.43 18.99 -0.55
CA GLY A 307 -17.48 19.79 -1.78
C GLY A 307 -18.51 19.27 -2.77
N VAL A 308 -18.59 17.96 -2.98
CA VAL A 308 -19.59 17.31 -3.87
C VAL A 308 -21.01 17.58 -3.39
N GLU A 309 -21.26 17.49 -2.08
CA GLU A 309 -22.59 17.79 -1.53
C GLU A 309 -22.95 19.28 -1.64
N LEU A 310 -22.00 20.18 -1.49
CA LEU A 310 -22.21 21.62 -1.62
C LEU A 310 -22.39 22.08 -3.07
N HIS A 311 -21.87 21.31 -4.05
CA HIS A 311 -21.94 21.63 -5.48
C HIS A 311 -23.37 21.98 -5.93
N HIS A 312 -24.36 21.18 -5.52
CA HIS A 312 -25.75 21.39 -5.95
C HIS A 312 -26.30 22.77 -5.59
N GLY A 313 -25.95 23.27 -4.39
CA GLY A 313 -26.34 24.61 -3.94
C GLY A 313 -25.56 25.76 -4.58
N LEU A 314 -24.42 25.44 -5.22
CA LEU A 314 -23.51 26.42 -5.83
C LEU A 314 -23.62 26.47 -7.35
N LYS A 315 -24.34 25.55 -7.99
CA LYS A 315 -24.49 25.49 -9.44
C LYS A 315 -25.00 26.81 -10.02
N GLY A 316 -24.21 27.40 -10.94
CA GLY A 316 -24.46 28.70 -11.53
C GLY A 316 -24.18 29.92 -10.61
N ARG A 317 -23.58 29.69 -9.42
CA ARG A 317 -23.30 30.74 -8.41
C ARG A 317 -21.82 30.84 -8.02
N LEU A 318 -20.95 30.07 -8.65
CA LEU A 318 -19.53 29.99 -8.32
C LEU A 318 -18.79 31.33 -8.44
N ASP A 319 -19.16 32.16 -9.40
CA ASP A 319 -18.59 33.51 -9.56
C ASP A 319 -18.86 34.40 -8.33
N GLY A 320 -19.98 34.16 -7.65
CA GLY A 320 -20.38 34.85 -6.43
C GLY A 320 -19.69 34.37 -5.17
N VAL A 321 -18.84 33.33 -5.20
CA VAL A 321 -18.10 32.86 -4.03
C VAL A 321 -17.09 33.90 -3.59
N LYS A 322 -17.21 34.36 -2.35
CA LYS A 322 -16.30 35.33 -1.72
C LYS A 322 -15.14 34.61 -1.00
N GLU A 323 -15.45 33.63 -0.18
CA GLU A 323 -14.51 32.92 0.68
C GLU A 323 -14.98 31.48 0.90
N ILE A 324 -14.00 30.56 1.07
CA ILE A 324 -14.26 29.18 1.46
C ILE A 324 -13.41 28.90 2.72
N LEU A 325 -14.07 28.61 3.84
CA LEU A 325 -13.41 28.19 5.07
C LEU A 325 -13.46 26.65 5.15
N VAL A 326 -12.31 26.04 5.42
CA VAL A 326 -12.17 24.62 5.72
C VAL A 326 -11.59 24.46 7.12
N GLU A 327 -12.31 23.74 7.99
CA GLU A 327 -11.76 23.28 9.27
C GLU A 327 -11.44 21.79 9.16
N THR A 328 -10.21 21.41 9.52
CA THR A 328 -9.71 20.02 9.46
C THR A 328 -8.63 19.78 10.52
N SER A 329 -8.03 18.59 10.56
CA SER A 329 -6.96 18.29 11.51
C SER A 329 -5.67 19.07 11.21
N ALA A 330 -4.84 19.29 12.24
CA ALA A 330 -3.53 19.93 12.09
C ALA A 330 -2.66 19.18 11.06
N ARG A 331 -2.69 17.85 11.09
CA ARG A 331 -1.97 16.99 10.14
C ARG A 331 -2.46 17.19 8.70
N ALA A 332 -3.78 17.16 8.48
CA ALA A 332 -4.34 17.37 7.15
C ALA A 332 -3.95 18.74 6.59
N LYS A 333 -4.06 19.81 7.41
CA LYS A 333 -3.62 21.15 7.02
C LYS A 333 -2.14 21.19 6.63
N GLU A 334 -1.25 20.61 7.44
CA GLU A 334 0.19 20.57 7.18
C GLU A 334 0.51 19.83 5.87
N ALA A 335 -0.08 18.65 5.69
CA ALA A 335 0.19 17.80 4.55
C ALA A 335 -0.39 18.31 3.23
N THR A 336 -1.56 18.97 3.25
CA THR A 336 -2.37 19.22 2.04
C THR A 336 -2.63 20.70 1.73
N ALA A 337 -2.31 21.62 2.65
CA ALA A 337 -2.60 23.05 2.51
C ALA A 337 -1.37 23.95 2.72
N SER A 338 -0.15 23.42 2.57
CA SER A 338 1.06 24.24 2.53
C SER A 338 1.05 25.17 1.32
N PRO A 339 1.82 26.27 1.30
CA PRO A 339 1.80 27.24 0.19
C PRO A 339 1.98 26.61 -1.20
N SER A 340 2.84 25.59 -1.33
CA SER A 340 3.07 24.86 -2.59
C SER A 340 1.85 24.06 -3.08
N ARG A 341 0.87 23.80 -2.22
CA ARG A 341 -0.36 23.08 -2.57
C ARG A 341 -1.39 23.96 -3.27
N TYR A 342 -1.29 25.30 -3.15
CA TYR A 342 -2.18 26.22 -3.86
C TYR A 342 -1.81 26.39 -5.34
N GLU A 343 -0.57 26.07 -5.73
CA GLU A 343 -0.10 26.11 -7.12
C GLU A 343 0.72 24.86 -7.45
N PRO A 344 0.10 23.67 -7.46
CA PRO A 344 0.79 22.44 -7.78
C PRO A 344 1.37 22.48 -9.18
N LYS A 345 2.51 21.78 -9.39
CA LYS A 345 3.19 21.71 -10.69
C LYS A 345 3.12 20.29 -11.30
N THR A 346 2.79 19.29 -10.49
CA THR A 346 2.68 17.89 -10.88
C THR A 346 1.30 17.35 -10.52
N LYS A 347 0.87 16.31 -11.22
CA LYS A 347 -0.37 15.60 -10.95
C LYS A 347 -0.38 15.08 -9.50
N GLU A 348 0.74 14.47 -9.07
CA GLU A 348 0.88 13.90 -7.73
C GLU A 348 0.87 14.97 -6.61
N THR A 349 1.19 16.22 -6.95
CA THR A 349 1.01 17.33 -6.00
C THR A 349 -0.43 17.82 -6.01
N ALA A 350 -1.11 17.79 -7.14
CA ALA A 350 -2.48 18.26 -7.29
C ALA A 350 -3.49 17.35 -6.55
N ASP A 351 -3.35 16.01 -6.66
CA ASP A 351 -4.20 15.04 -5.95
C ASP A 351 -3.94 15.00 -4.42
N HIS A 352 -2.93 15.75 -3.96
CA HIS A 352 -2.59 16.01 -2.55
C HIS A 352 -2.86 17.47 -2.14
N SER A 353 -3.52 18.25 -2.97
CA SER A 353 -3.80 19.66 -2.73
C SER A 353 -5.24 19.84 -2.24
N LEU A 354 -5.42 20.20 -0.98
CA LEU A 354 -6.74 20.51 -0.43
C LEU A 354 -7.45 21.60 -1.23
N PRO A 355 -6.82 22.77 -1.53
CA PRO A 355 -7.51 23.84 -2.28
C PRO A 355 -7.96 23.40 -3.68
N ILE A 356 -7.12 22.67 -4.41
CA ILE A 356 -7.43 22.21 -5.77
C ILE A 356 -8.51 21.14 -5.75
N CYS A 357 -8.40 20.12 -4.87
CA CYS A 357 -9.37 19.03 -4.79
C CYS A 357 -10.75 19.53 -4.36
N LEU A 358 -10.81 20.47 -3.41
CA LEU A 358 -12.07 21.08 -3.01
C LEU A 358 -12.66 21.94 -4.14
N ALA A 359 -11.82 22.73 -4.85
CA ALA A 359 -12.29 23.52 -5.98
C ALA A 359 -12.90 22.63 -7.08
N LEU A 360 -12.22 21.51 -7.43
CA LEU A 360 -12.76 20.51 -8.37
C LEU A 360 -14.12 19.97 -7.89
N ALA A 361 -14.22 19.54 -6.63
CA ALA A 361 -15.45 19.01 -6.07
C ALA A 361 -16.60 20.01 -6.13
N LEU A 362 -16.33 21.30 -5.83
CA LEU A 362 -17.34 22.37 -5.88
C LEU A 362 -17.75 22.74 -7.31
N ILE A 363 -16.84 22.67 -8.29
CA ILE A 363 -17.09 23.02 -9.68
C ILE A 363 -17.78 21.88 -10.42
N GLU A 364 -17.24 20.66 -10.32
CA GLU A 364 -17.65 19.51 -11.13
C GLU A 364 -18.75 18.65 -10.46
N GLY A 365 -18.90 18.74 -9.13
CA GLY A 365 -19.79 17.86 -8.37
C GLY A 365 -19.26 16.44 -8.19
N ASP A 366 -18.02 16.21 -8.56
CA ASP A 366 -17.25 14.98 -8.32
C ASP A 366 -15.74 15.27 -8.42
N VAL A 367 -14.90 14.30 -8.00
CA VAL A 367 -13.44 14.32 -8.23
C VAL A 367 -13.02 12.98 -8.79
N THR A 368 -12.68 12.95 -10.05
CA THR A 368 -12.40 11.73 -10.81
C THR A 368 -10.94 11.65 -11.28
N VAL A 369 -10.53 10.48 -11.74
CA VAL A 369 -9.20 10.25 -12.32
C VAL A 369 -8.96 11.17 -13.52
N GLU A 370 -9.97 11.35 -14.36
CA GLU A 370 -9.92 12.17 -15.58
C GLU A 370 -9.60 13.63 -15.28
N HIS A 371 -10.01 14.16 -14.13
CA HIS A 371 -9.68 15.54 -13.73
C HIS A 371 -8.17 15.75 -13.57
N PHE A 372 -7.45 14.69 -13.21
CA PHE A 372 -5.99 14.73 -13.07
C PHE A 372 -5.26 14.32 -14.34
N GLU A 373 -5.70 13.29 -15.02
CA GLU A 373 -5.06 12.78 -16.25
C GLU A 373 -5.22 13.74 -17.44
N HIS A 374 -6.32 14.49 -17.51
CA HIS A 374 -6.60 15.47 -18.57
C HIS A 374 -6.40 16.91 -18.13
N ASP A 375 -5.59 17.15 -17.09
CA ASP A 375 -5.15 18.48 -16.65
C ASP A 375 -6.28 19.46 -16.27
N ARG A 376 -7.51 18.96 -15.97
CA ARG A 376 -8.64 19.81 -15.55
C ARG A 376 -8.27 20.66 -14.31
N TRP A 377 -7.45 20.09 -13.42
CA TRP A 377 -6.94 20.76 -12.22
C TRP A 377 -6.07 22.00 -12.52
N LYS A 378 -5.53 22.13 -13.75
CA LYS A 378 -4.71 23.29 -14.19
C LYS A 378 -5.55 24.47 -14.70
N SER A 379 -6.85 24.32 -14.79
CA SER A 379 -7.73 25.32 -15.40
C SER A 379 -7.82 26.59 -14.55
N PRO A 380 -7.94 27.77 -15.19
CA PRO A 380 -7.95 29.07 -14.49
C PRO A 380 -9.07 29.20 -13.44
N ASP A 381 -10.26 28.65 -13.70
CA ASP A 381 -11.39 28.67 -12.78
C ASP A 381 -11.13 27.85 -11.51
N VAL A 382 -10.48 26.70 -11.63
CA VAL A 382 -10.04 25.87 -10.48
C VAL A 382 -9.06 26.64 -9.61
N PHE A 383 -8.02 27.26 -10.21
CA PHE A 383 -7.08 28.07 -9.46
C PHE A 383 -7.72 29.33 -8.84
N ALA A 384 -8.65 29.95 -9.55
CA ALA A 384 -9.36 31.13 -9.03
C ALA A 384 -10.18 30.78 -7.78
N LEU A 385 -10.86 29.63 -7.79
CA LEU A 385 -11.62 29.16 -6.64
C LEU A 385 -10.71 28.66 -5.52
N ALA A 386 -9.65 27.90 -5.84
CA ALA A 386 -8.68 27.38 -4.87
C ALA A 386 -8.01 28.51 -4.05
N ARG A 387 -7.72 29.66 -4.66
CA ARG A 387 -7.17 30.84 -3.95
C ARG A 387 -8.10 31.46 -2.91
N LYS A 388 -9.42 31.16 -2.98
CA LYS A 388 -10.41 31.61 -2.00
C LYS A 388 -10.51 30.68 -0.79
N VAL A 389 -9.81 29.54 -0.80
CA VAL A 389 -9.82 28.54 0.27
C VAL A 389 -8.88 28.97 1.40
N ARG A 390 -9.43 29.08 2.60
CA ARG A 390 -8.70 29.30 3.84
C ARG A 390 -8.87 28.07 4.73
N VAL A 391 -7.74 27.50 5.20
CA VAL A 391 -7.74 26.27 5.99
C VAL A 391 -7.36 26.57 7.43
N GLU A 392 -8.19 26.15 8.37
CA GLU A 392 -7.98 26.28 9.80
C GLU A 392 -7.94 24.89 10.48
N VAL A 393 -7.31 24.84 11.63
CA VAL A 393 -7.32 23.64 12.46
C VAL A 393 -8.60 23.64 13.29
N ALA A 394 -9.40 22.58 13.12
CA ALA A 394 -10.65 22.44 13.86
C ALA A 394 -10.36 22.31 15.36
N PRO A 395 -11.07 23.06 16.24
CA PRO A 395 -10.90 22.94 17.69
C PRO A 395 -11.14 21.51 18.20
N SER A 396 -12.09 20.79 17.60
CA SER A 396 -12.39 19.38 17.88
C SER A 396 -11.29 18.41 17.56
N SER A 397 -10.33 18.79 16.70
CA SER A 397 -9.21 17.92 16.31
C SER A 397 -7.98 18.04 17.19
N VAL A 398 -7.98 18.97 18.16
CA VAL A 398 -6.87 19.14 19.09
C VAL A 398 -6.91 18.01 20.11
N GLY A 399 -5.88 17.14 20.09
CA GLY A 399 -5.80 15.99 20.99
C GLY A 399 -6.54 14.72 20.52
N VAL A 400 -7.13 14.73 19.33
CA VAL A 400 -7.78 13.53 18.76
C VAL A 400 -6.71 12.59 18.21
N GLU A 401 -6.91 11.29 18.47
CA GLU A 401 -6.05 10.23 17.96
C GLU A 401 -5.94 10.24 16.43
N ARG A 402 -4.83 9.69 15.91
CA ARG A 402 -4.61 9.52 14.48
C ARG A 402 -5.79 8.79 13.82
N GLY A 403 -6.21 9.26 12.64
CA GLY A 403 -7.32 8.70 11.87
C GLY A 403 -8.61 9.49 11.91
N SER A 404 -8.70 10.59 12.69
CA SER A 404 -9.78 11.54 12.53
C SER A 404 -9.56 12.34 11.25
N VAL A 405 -10.46 12.17 10.32
CA VAL A 405 -10.49 12.87 9.02
C VAL A 405 -11.71 13.78 8.91
N GLU A 406 -12.38 14.07 10.04
CA GLU A 406 -13.50 14.99 10.06
C GLU A 406 -13.13 16.32 9.41
N SER A 407 -14.01 16.83 8.55
CA SER A 407 -13.88 18.14 7.95
C SER A 407 -15.17 18.93 8.00
N PHE A 408 -15.03 20.25 8.07
CA PHE A 408 -16.11 21.21 7.90
C PHE A 408 -15.75 22.17 6.76
N VAL A 409 -16.67 22.37 5.83
CA VAL A 409 -16.52 23.28 4.69
C VAL A 409 -17.66 24.30 4.74
N LYS A 410 -17.30 25.60 4.69
CA LYS A 410 -18.26 26.71 4.61
C LYS A 410 -17.91 27.59 3.42
N VAL A 411 -18.88 27.75 2.50
CA VAL A 411 -18.77 28.63 1.35
C VAL A 411 -19.61 29.87 1.61
N THR A 412 -18.99 31.06 1.60
CA THR A 412 -19.67 32.36 1.78
C THR A 412 -19.73 33.08 0.45
N LEU A 413 -20.93 33.48 0.04
CA LEU A 413 -21.18 34.24 -1.17
C LEU A 413 -21.02 35.76 -0.94
N ALA A 414 -20.81 36.52 -2.01
CA ALA A 414 -20.78 37.99 -1.96
C ALA A 414 -22.11 38.63 -1.47
N SER A 415 -23.23 37.92 -1.62
CA SER A 415 -24.53 38.31 -1.06
C SER A 415 -24.59 38.23 0.47
N GLY A 416 -23.62 37.58 1.13
CA GLY A 416 -23.64 37.28 2.56
C GLY A 416 -24.28 35.92 2.90
N GLU A 417 -24.92 35.25 1.96
CA GLU A 417 -25.39 33.87 2.14
C GLU A 417 -24.24 32.90 2.33
N SER A 418 -24.43 31.89 3.15
CA SER A 418 -23.44 30.82 3.36
C SER A 418 -24.07 29.45 3.20
N LEU A 419 -23.32 28.55 2.56
CA LEU A 419 -23.62 27.12 2.51
C LEU A 419 -22.52 26.39 3.28
N GLU A 420 -22.89 25.37 4.06
CA GLU A 420 -21.93 24.64 4.88
C GLU A 420 -22.22 23.15 4.93
N LYS A 421 -21.17 22.35 5.09
CA LYS A 421 -21.24 20.91 5.23
C LYS A 421 -20.16 20.39 6.16
N ARG A 422 -20.53 19.42 7.02
CA ARG A 422 -19.63 18.68 7.89
C ARG A 422 -19.69 17.19 7.54
N ILE A 423 -18.53 16.58 7.34
CA ILE A 423 -18.37 15.14 7.10
C ILE A 423 -17.48 14.57 8.20
N ALA A 424 -18.03 13.71 9.04
CA ALA A 424 -17.30 13.08 10.15
C ALA A 424 -16.43 11.90 9.68
N LEU A 425 -16.95 11.09 8.76
CA LEU A 425 -16.30 9.90 8.20
C LEU A 425 -16.52 9.86 6.69
N PRO A 426 -15.49 9.60 5.89
CA PRO A 426 -15.65 9.47 4.44
C PRO A 426 -16.40 8.18 4.09
N ASP A 427 -17.05 8.17 2.92
CA ASP A 427 -17.53 6.93 2.33
C ASP A 427 -16.36 5.98 2.08
N GLY A 428 -16.50 4.73 2.56
CA GLY A 428 -15.44 3.71 2.52
C GLY A 428 -14.59 3.61 3.79
N ASP A 429 -14.76 4.48 4.81
CA ASP A 429 -14.19 4.23 6.15
C ASP A 429 -14.73 2.91 6.71
N PRO A 430 -13.95 2.10 7.45
CA PRO A 430 -14.44 0.83 8.02
C PRO A 430 -15.72 0.97 8.86
N ARG A 431 -15.96 2.15 9.46
CA ARG A 431 -17.17 2.48 10.22
C ARG A 431 -18.33 2.97 9.33
N ARG A 432 -18.06 3.32 8.08
CA ARG A 432 -18.99 3.70 7.02
C ARG A 432 -18.56 3.03 5.71
N PRO A 433 -18.66 1.70 5.61
CA PRO A 433 -18.06 0.94 4.54
C PRO A 433 -18.72 1.22 3.19
N MET A 434 -17.91 1.27 2.14
CA MET A 434 -18.40 1.35 0.76
C MET A 434 -19.36 0.18 0.48
N SER A 435 -20.52 0.47 -0.10
CA SER A 435 -21.50 -0.56 -0.45
C SER A 435 -20.98 -1.50 -1.55
N GLU A 436 -21.54 -2.71 -1.63
CA GLU A 436 -21.20 -3.66 -2.71
C GLU A 436 -21.53 -3.08 -4.09
N ALA A 437 -22.62 -2.34 -4.21
CA ALA A 437 -23.00 -1.68 -5.45
C ALA A 437 -21.97 -0.60 -5.86
N ALA A 438 -21.50 0.20 -4.91
CA ALA A 438 -20.48 1.22 -5.16
C ALA A 438 -19.12 0.59 -5.54
N LEU A 439 -18.70 -0.48 -4.84
CA LEU A 439 -17.48 -1.21 -5.17
C LEU A 439 -17.57 -1.86 -6.56
N THR A 440 -18.69 -2.49 -6.89
CA THR A 440 -18.95 -3.05 -8.23
C THR A 440 -18.91 -1.96 -9.31
N SER A 441 -19.53 -0.81 -9.04
CA SER A 441 -19.51 0.33 -9.98
C SER A 441 -18.09 0.84 -10.21
N LYS A 442 -17.31 1.04 -9.13
CA LYS A 442 -15.90 1.42 -9.21
C LYS A 442 -15.08 0.41 -10.02
N PHE A 443 -15.27 -0.88 -9.77
CA PHE A 443 -14.59 -1.94 -10.51
C PHE A 443 -14.93 -1.89 -12.00
N MET A 444 -16.21 -1.88 -12.36
CA MET A 444 -16.64 -1.87 -13.76
C MET A 444 -16.17 -0.61 -14.48
N GLN A 445 -16.20 0.56 -13.83
CA GLN A 445 -15.74 1.83 -14.38
C GLN A 445 -14.32 1.73 -14.94
N PHE A 446 -13.41 1.04 -14.24
CA PHE A 446 -12.00 0.97 -14.63
C PHE A 446 -11.62 -0.28 -15.41
N VAL A 447 -12.31 -1.39 -15.19
CA VAL A 447 -11.97 -2.68 -15.80
C VAL A 447 -12.63 -2.86 -17.17
N GLU A 448 -13.90 -2.44 -17.32
CA GLU A 448 -14.64 -2.61 -18.59
C GLU A 448 -13.98 -1.91 -19.78
N PRO A 449 -13.43 -0.69 -19.68
CA PRO A 449 -12.74 -0.04 -20.81
C PRO A 449 -11.52 -0.81 -21.34
N VAL A 450 -10.87 -1.59 -20.48
CA VAL A 450 -9.65 -2.34 -20.84
C VAL A 450 -9.97 -3.75 -21.32
N LEU A 451 -10.88 -4.46 -20.64
CA LEU A 451 -11.16 -5.88 -20.88
C LEU A 451 -12.44 -6.13 -21.67
N GLY A 452 -13.29 -5.12 -21.80
CA GLY A 452 -14.67 -5.27 -22.27
C GLY A 452 -15.61 -5.86 -21.21
N LYS A 453 -16.90 -5.56 -21.34
CA LYS A 453 -17.95 -5.87 -20.34
C LYS A 453 -17.99 -7.34 -19.91
N SER A 454 -17.91 -8.25 -20.89
CA SER A 454 -18.03 -9.70 -20.61
C SER A 454 -16.87 -10.23 -19.77
N GLN A 455 -15.64 -9.85 -20.11
CA GLN A 455 -14.45 -10.31 -19.37
C GLN A 455 -14.38 -9.62 -18.00
N ALA A 456 -14.70 -8.33 -17.89
CA ALA A 456 -14.80 -7.61 -16.62
C ALA A 456 -15.81 -8.27 -15.67
N ALA A 457 -16.98 -8.65 -16.15
CA ALA A 457 -17.98 -9.36 -15.35
C ALA A 457 -17.48 -10.74 -14.86
N ARG A 458 -16.81 -11.51 -15.73
CA ARG A 458 -16.21 -12.79 -15.35
C ARG A 458 -15.10 -12.61 -14.30
N LEU A 459 -14.27 -11.58 -14.45
CA LEU A 459 -13.21 -11.29 -13.48
C LEU A 459 -13.80 -10.93 -12.12
N LEU A 460 -14.84 -10.10 -12.08
CA LEU A 460 -15.54 -9.74 -10.85
C LEU A 460 -16.16 -10.96 -10.17
N ASP A 461 -16.84 -11.83 -10.92
CA ASP A 461 -17.39 -13.08 -10.40
C ASP A 461 -16.28 -13.99 -9.83
N THR A 462 -15.16 -14.11 -10.53
CA THR A 462 -14.01 -14.88 -10.04
C THR A 462 -13.45 -14.32 -8.73
N CYS A 463 -13.38 -12.99 -8.57
CA CYS A 463 -12.99 -12.36 -7.31
C CYS A 463 -13.99 -12.67 -6.18
N HIS A 464 -15.30 -12.66 -6.46
CA HIS A 464 -16.31 -12.99 -5.45
C HIS A 464 -16.26 -14.43 -4.97
N ARG A 465 -15.83 -15.38 -5.80
CA ARG A 465 -15.68 -16.80 -5.47
C ARG A 465 -14.22 -17.26 -5.32
N LEU A 466 -13.32 -16.35 -5.01
CA LEU A 466 -11.87 -16.58 -5.00
C LEU A 466 -11.46 -17.80 -4.17
N GLU A 467 -12.13 -18.07 -3.05
CA GLU A 467 -11.88 -19.24 -2.20
C GLU A 467 -12.23 -20.57 -2.85
N THR A 468 -12.95 -20.58 -3.95
CA THR A 468 -13.37 -21.80 -4.64
C THR A 468 -12.45 -22.19 -5.81
N ILE A 469 -11.62 -21.27 -6.32
CA ILE A 469 -10.72 -21.55 -7.43
C ILE A 469 -9.56 -22.44 -6.94
N ARG A 470 -9.26 -23.46 -7.72
CA ARG A 470 -8.23 -24.46 -7.40
C ARG A 470 -6.84 -24.03 -7.87
N ASP A 471 -6.80 -23.23 -8.91
CA ASP A 471 -5.59 -22.72 -9.52
C ASP A 471 -5.78 -21.21 -9.76
N VAL A 472 -4.86 -20.40 -9.26
CA VAL A 472 -4.90 -18.94 -9.41
C VAL A 472 -4.89 -18.49 -10.88
N HIS A 473 -4.45 -19.33 -11.80
CA HIS A 473 -4.51 -19.04 -13.24
C HIS A 473 -5.94 -18.81 -13.75
N GLU A 474 -6.98 -19.34 -13.05
CA GLU A 474 -8.37 -18.98 -13.35
C GLU A 474 -8.64 -17.47 -13.18
N LEU A 475 -7.95 -16.82 -12.25
CA LEU A 475 -8.00 -15.37 -12.05
C LEU A 475 -7.06 -14.64 -13.00
N THR A 476 -5.78 -15.05 -13.08
CA THR A 476 -4.74 -14.27 -13.76
C THR A 476 -4.93 -14.26 -15.28
N LEU A 477 -5.48 -15.32 -15.88
CA LEU A 477 -5.86 -15.33 -17.30
C LEU A 477 -6.93 -14.28 -17.66
N LEU A 478 -7.71 -13.79 -16.68
CA LEU A 478 -8.69 -12.73 -16.89
C LEU A 478 -8.09 -11.33 -16.74
N LEU A 479 -6.85 -11.18 -16.27
CA LEU A 479 -6.20 -9.89 -16.06
C LEU A 479 -5.58 -9.28 -17.32
N ALA A 480 -5.45 -10.07 -18.40
CA ALA A 480 -4.96 -9.61 -19.70
C ALA A 480 -6.09 -9.49 -20.70
N PRO A 481 -6.07 -8.52 -21.63
CA PRO A 481 -7.03 -8.47 -22.74
C PRO A 481 -6.98 -9.74 -23.59
N ALA A 482 -8.14 -10.22 -24.04
CA ALA A 482 -8.28 -11.41 -24.87
C ALA A 482 -7.54 -11.30 -26.23
#